data_c0fc5649c4847d4807e686a647623057
#
_entry.id   c0fc5649c4847d4807e686a647623057
#
_cell.length_a   1.000
_cell.length_b   1.000
_cell.length_c   1.000
_cell.angle_alpha   90.00
_cell.angle_beta   90.00
_cell.angle_gamma   90.00
#
_symmetry.space_group_name_H-M   'P 1'
#
loop_
_entity.id
_entity.type
_entity.pdbx_description
1 polymer ?
#
loop_
_entity_poly.entity_id
_entity_poly.type
_entity_poly.pdbx_seq_one_letter_code
_entity_poly.pdbx_strand_id
1 'polypeptide(L)'
;MDYKYYYSNNNGQDDYGLKYVDENCNGLKCTQFKVQFPPQEQEVQPGMEYLMVPRPIFDNPNYKGSGKLTDKVAIITGGDSGIGRAVAISYVKEGAKVVIVYLNEHKDANETKEYIEALGGDCL
;
A
#
# COMPACT_ATOMS: atom_id res chain seq x y z
N MET A 1 8.47 -3.59 -15.21
CA MET A 1 7.94 -4.56 -14.25
C MET A 1 6.45 -4.41 -14.28
N ASP A 2 5.76 -5.36 -14.88
CA ASP A 2 4.31 -5.29 -15.09
C ASP A 2 3.60 -5.54 -13.77
N TYR A 3 2.89 -4.51 -13.25
CA TYR A 3 2.05 -4.69 -12.08
C TYR A 3 0.82 -5.48 -12.49
N LYS A 4 0.88 -6.78 -12.27
CA LYS A 4 -0.29 -7.63 -12.32
C LYS A 4 -0.82 -7.78 -10.90
N TYR A 5 -1.79 -6.97 -10.54
CA TYR A 5 -2.56 -7.22 -9.33
C TYR A 5 -3.55 -8.34 -9.64
N TYR A 6 -3.26 -9.53 -9.21
CA TYR A 6 -4.17 -10.65 -9.36
C TYR A 6 -4.96 -10.83 -8.07
N TYR A 7 -6.24 -10.58 -8.14
CA TYR A 7 -7.19 -11.17 -7.24
C TYR A 7 -8.00 -12.18 -8.06
N SER A 8 -7.49 -13.38 -8.21
CA SER A 8 -8.31 -14.52 -8.59
C SER A 8 -8.40 -15.43 -7.37
N ASN A 9 -9.61 -15.77 -6.98
CA ASN A 9 -9.80 -16.98 -6.21
C ASN A 9 -9.40 -18.16 -7.11
N ASN A 10 -9.02 -19.28 -6.52
CA ASN A 10 -8.53 -20.48 -7.22
C ASN A 10 -9.52 -21.08 -8.26
N ASN A 11 -10.67 -20.45 -8.49
CA ASN A 11 -11.72 -20.89 -9.40
C ASN A 11 -11.92 -19.95 -10.58
N GLY A 12 -11.10 -18.90 -10.76
CA GLY A 12 -11.16 -18.00 -11.92
C GLY A 12 -12.42 -17.13 -11.99
N GLN A 13 -13.23 -17.07 -10.94
CA GLN A 13 -14.36 -16.15 -10.80
C GLN A 13 -13.98 -15.03 -9.85
N ASP A 14 -13.92 -13.81 -10.39
CA ASP A 14 -13.74 -12.58 -9.62
C ASP A 14 -15.05 -12.25 -8.90
N ASP A 15 -15.19 -12.63 -7.64
CA ASP A 15 -16.38 -12.30 -6.86
C ASP A 15 -16.56 -10.77 -6.64
N TYR A 16 -15.54 -9.97 -6.97
CA TYR A 16 -15.52 -8.53 -6.67
C TYR A 16 -15.38 -7.62 -7.90
N GLY A 17 -15.41 -8.15 -9.12
CA GLY A 17 -15.46 -7.35 -10.35
C GLY A 17 -14.23 -6.48 -10.62
N LEU A 18 -13.11 -6.77 -9.99
CA LEU A 18 -11.83 -6.08 -10.23
C LEU A 18 -11.20 -6.62 -11.51
N LYS A 19 -11.48 -6.00 -12.64
CA LYS A 19 -10.75 -6.25 -13.87
C LYS A 19 -9.82 -5.09 -14.19
N TYR A 20 -8.59 -5.46 -14.51
CA TYR A 20 -7.53 -4.52 -14.88
C TYR A 20 -7.69 -3.99 -16.28
N VAL A 21 -7.36 -2.70 -16.43
CA VAL A 21 -7.04 -2.11 -17.73
C VAL A 21 -5.54 -2.27 -17.93
N ASP A 22 -5.13 -3.04 -18.91
CA ASP A 22 -3.77 -3.05 -19.41
C ASP A 22 -3.47 -1.65 -19.99
N GLU A 23 -2.47 -0.95 -19.50
CA GLU A 23 -2.06 0.36 -20.00
C GLU A 23 -1.59 0.31 -21.47
N ASN A 24 -1.34 -0.88 -22.00
CA ASN A 24 -1.01 -1.13 -23.40
C ASN A 24 -2.23 -1.59 -24.20
N CYS A 25 -3.30 -0.81 -24.20
CA CYS A 25 -4.47 -1.05 -25.06
C CYS A 25 -4.11 -0.84 -26.55
N ASN A 26 -3.23 -1.64 -27.11
CA ASN A 26 -2.92 -1.64 -28.53
C ASN A 26 -4.12 -2.14 -29.34
N GLY A 27 -5.07 -1.23 -29.61
CA GLY A 27 -6.19 -1.47 -30.53
C GLY A 27 -7.39 -2.23 -29.97
N LEU A 28 -7.40 -2.62 -28.69
CA LEU A 28 -8.56 -3.22 -28.04
C LEU A 28 -9.38 -2.14 -27.31
N LYS A 29 -10.72 -2.28 -27.38
CA LYS A 29 -11.62 -1.38 -26.63
C LYS A 29 -11.36 -1.52 -25.14
N CYS A 30 -10.78 -0.49 -24.52
CA CYS A 30 -10.69 -0.40 -23.07
C CYS A 30 -12.09 -0.33 -22.49
N THR A 31 -12.55 -1.40 -21.85
CA THR A 31 -13.84 -1.40 -21.17
C THR A 31 -13.61 -0.90 -19.76
N GLN A 32 -14.19 0.25 -19.42
CA GLN A 32 -14.19 0.74 -18.05
C GLN A 32 -15.17 -0.10 -17.24
N PHE A 33 -14.67 -0.73 -16.19
CA PHE A 33 -15.50 -1.43 -15.23
C PHE A 33 -15.63 -0.58 -13.96
N LYS A 34 -16.83 -0.56 -13.40
CA LYS A 34 -17.04 0.05 -12.09
C LYS A 34 -16.42 -0.86 -11.03
N VAL A 35 -15.31 -0.41 -10.46
CA VAL A 35 -14.67 -1.12 -9.35
C VAL A 35 -15.44 -0.80 -8.07
N GLN A 36 -15.92 -1.82 -7.41
CA GLN A 36 -16.55 -1.70 -6.10
C GLN A 36 -15.79 -2.58 -5.11
N PHE A 37 -15.30 -1.97 -4.04
CA PHE A 37 -14.70 -2.74 -2.95
C PHE A 37 -15.78 -3.54 -2.20
N PRO A 38 -15.47 -4.78 -1.79
CA PRO A 38 -16.40 -5.55 -0.99
C PRO A 38 -16.64 -4.87 0.36
N PRO A 39 -17.85 -4.94 0.91
CA PRO A 39 -18.08 -4.48 2.28
C PRO A 39 -17.28 -5.36 3.24
N GLN A 40 -16.53 -4.72 4.12
CA GLN A 40 -15.72 -5.39 5.14
C GLN A 40 -15.89 -4.70 6.47
N GLU A 41 -15.96 -5.45 7.53
CA GLU A 41 -16.02 -4.97 8.90
C GLU A 41 -15.09 -5.81 9.78
N GLN A 42 -14.48 -5.19 10.77
CA GLN A 42 -13.68 -5.85 11.80
C GLN A 42 -14.28 -5.57 13.16
N GLU A 43 -14.40 -6.60 14.00
CA GLU A 43 -15.00 -6.51 15.32
C GLU A 43 -14.16 -5.65 16.29
N VAL A 44 -12.87 -5.55 16.02
CA VAL A 44 -11.91 -4.85 16.88
C VAL A 44 -11.37 -3.62 16.14
N GLN A 45 -11.27 -2.51 16.86
CA GLN A 45 -10.67 -1.26 16.39
C GLN A 45 -9.46 -0.89 17.28
N PRO A 46 -8.39 -0.33 16.70
CA PRO A 46 -8.17 -0.06 15.26
C PRO A 46 -8.17 -1.34 14.42
N GLY A 47 -8.61 -1.21 13.15
CA GLY A 47 -8.65 -2.33 12.23
C GLY A 47 -7.24 -2.76 11.79
N MET A 48 -7.05 -4.06 11.56
CA MET A 48 -5.79 -4.65 11.11
C MET A 48 -5.76 -4.72 9.59
N GLU A 49 -4.79 -4.03 8.97
CA GLU A 49 -4.69 -3.96 7.51
C GLU A 49 -4.43 -5.33 6.88
N TYR A 50 -3.64 -6.18 7.52
CA TYR A 50 -3.31 -7.50 6.98
C TYR A 50 -4.52 -8.44 6.84
N LEU A 51 -5.66 -8.11 7.48
CA LEU A 51 -6.92 -8.85 7.35
C LEU A 51 -7.80 -8.34 6.19
N MET A 52 -7.49 -7.20 5.61
CA MET A 52 -8.29 -6.63 4.53
C MET A 52 -8.15 -7.42 3.23
N VAL A 53 -9.27 -7.55 2.50
CA VAL A 53 -9.32 -8.19 1.17
C VAL A 53 -10.11 -7.29 0.20
N PRO A 54 -9.48 -6.75 -0.83
CA PRO A 54 -8.03 -6.73 -1.09
C PRO A 54 -7.27 -5.91 -0.04
N ARG A 55 -5.99 -6.22 0.16
CA ARG A 55 -5.13 -5.34 0.96
C ARG A 55 -4.94 -4.00 0.27
N PRO A 56 -4.89 -2.89 1.03
CA PRO A 56 -4.62 -1.58 0.47
C PRO A 56 -3.26 -1.52 -0.26
N ILE A 57 -3.24 -0.82 -1.38
CA ILE A 57 -2.00 -0.49 -2.08
C ILE A 57 -1.41 0.75 -1.43
N PHE A 58 -0.22 0.63 -0.90
CA PHE A 58 0.45 1.69 -0.14
C PHE A 58 1.70 2.23 -0.81
N ASP A 59 2.18 1.59 -1.87
CA ASP A 59 3.36 2.02 -2.60
C ASP A 59 3.15 2.03 -4.12
N ASN A 60 3.77 3.00 -4.78
CA ASN A 60 3.99 3.00 -6.22
C ASN A 60 5.49 2.74 -6.48
N PRO A 61 5.89 1.52 -6.86
CA PRO A 61 7.30 1.20 -7.05
C PRO A 61 7.94 1.90 -8.26
N ASN A 62 7.15 2.47 -9.17
CA ASN A 62 7.68 3.32 -10.23
C ASN A 62 7.98 4.74 -9.74
N TYR A 63 7.48 5.13 -8.58
CA TYR A 63 7.78 6.44 -8.01
C TYR A 63 9.22 6.47 -7.52
N LYS A 64 9.99 7.39 -8.08
CA LYS A 64 11.36 7.69 -7.66
C LYS A 64 11.37 9.04 -6.98
N GLY A 65 11.80 9.06 -5.73
CA GLY A 65 11.96 10.30 -4.98
C GLY A 65 12.98 11.23 -5.64
N SER A 66 12.80 12.51 -5.41
CA SER A 66 13.71 13.59 -5.89
C SER A 66 14.54 14.21 -4.77
N GLY A 67 14.50 13.61 -3.56
CA GLY A 67 15.28 14.06 -2.42
C GLY A 67 14.69 15.28 -1.70
N LYS A 68 13.39 15.53 -1.84
CA LYS A 68 12.73 16.70 -1.20
C LYS A 68 12.81 16.70 0.32
N LEU A 69 12.98 15.53 0.93
CA LEU A 69 13.03 15.36 2.38
C LEU A 69 14.38 14.84 2.88
N THR A 70 15.43 14.99 2.08
CA THR A 70 16.79 14.63 2.48
C THR A 70 17.14 15.32 3.81
N ASP A 71 17.75 14.55 4.73
CA ASP A 71 18.13 14.98 6.10
C ASP A 71 16.96 15.41 6.99
N LYS A 72 15.72 15.12 6.60
CA LYS A 72 14.55 15.36 7.46
C LYS A 72 14.19 14.11 8.25
N VAL A 73 13.63 14.36 9.44
CA VAL A 73 13.00 13.34 10.26
C VAL A 73 11.51 13.61 10.34
N ALA A 74 10.70 12.63 10.05
CA ALA A 74 9.25 12.73 10.13
C ALA A 74 8.70 11.78 11.20
N ILE A 75 7.77 12.27 12.01
CA ILE A 75 7.00 11.45 12.94
C ILE A 75 5.60 11.28 12.35
N ILE A 76 5.17 10.02 12.22
CA ILE A 76 3.92 9.67 11.54
C ILE A 76 3.05 8.86 12.49
N THR A 77 1.97 9.44 12.96
CA THR A 77 0.98 8.74 13.78
C THR A 77 0.08 7.88 12.88
N GLY A 78 -0.21 6.66 13.30
CA GLY A 78 -0.87 5.67 12.46
C GLY A 78 -0.01 5.23 11.27
N GLY A 79 1.33 5.26 11.43
CA GLY A 79 2.28 4.90 10.38
C GLY A 79 2.38 3.41 10.09
N ASP A 80 1.69 2.60 10.86
CA ASP A 80 1.63 1.14 10.76
C ASP A 80 0.88 0.65 9.53
N SER A 81 -0.15 1.39 9.08
CA SER A 81 -1.08 0.92 8.07
C SER A 81 -1.70 2.06 7.25
N GLY A 82 -2.48 1.70 6.22
CA GLY A 82 -3.31 2.61 5.45
C GLY A 82 -2.59 3.86 4.93
N ILE A 83 -3.19 5.02 5.20
CA ILE A 83 -2.65 6.31 4.76
C ILE A 83 -1.30 6.61 5.41
N GLY A 84 -1.15 6.33 6.72
CA GLY A 84 0.11 6.57 7.43
C GLY A 84 1.27 5.77 6.87
N ARG A 85 1.05 4.49 6.55
CA ARG A 85 2.04 3.63 5.86
C ARG A 85 2.44 4.21 4.51
N ALA A 86 1.47 4.60 3.69
CA ALA A 86 1.73 5.18 2.37
C ALA A 86 2.54 6.49 2.46
N VAL A 87 2.24 7.33 3.44
CA VAL A 87 3.00 8.56 3.72
C VAL A 87 4.42 8.24 4.17
N ALA A 88 4.60 7.28 5.10
CA ALA A 88 5.92 6.87 5.59
C ALA A 88 6.82 6.41 4.45
N ILE A 89 6.32 5.54 3.59
CA ILE A 89 7.06 5.01 2.44
C ILE A 89 7.39 6.12 1.44
N SER A 90 6.43 7.00 1.14
CA SER A 90 6.67 8.13 0.24
C SER A 90 7.74 9.08 0.78
N TYR A 91 7.74 9.33 2.09
CA TYR A 91 8.73 10.19 2.73
C TYR A 91 10.13 9.57 2.71
N VAL A 92 10.22 8.25 2.96
CA VAL A 92 11.49 7.53 2.85
C VAL A 92 12.04 7.58 1.43
N LYS A 93 11.20 7.41 0.41
CA LYS A 93 11.61 7.56 -1.00
C LYS A 93 12.11 8.97 -1.32
N GLU A 94 11.63 10.00 -0.63
CA GLU A 94 12.11 11.38 -0.73
C GLU A 94 13.35 11.68 0.16
N GLY A 95 13.89 10.66 0.84
CA GLY A 95 15.12 10.76 1.62
C GLY A 95 14.94 11.09 3.10
N ALA A 96 13.73 11.03 3.64
CA ALA A 96 13.49 11.23 5.07
C ALA A 96 13.82 9.96 5.87
N LYS A 97 14.21 10.17 7.16
CA LYS A 97 14.11 9.16 8.20
C LYS A 97 12.73 9.25 8.84
N VAL A 98 12.12 8.13 9.18
CA VAL A 98 10.75 8.13 9.71
C VAL A 98 10.67 7.46 11.08
N VAL A 99 9.79 8.00 11.91
CA VAL A 99 9.34 7.39 13.16
C VAL A 99 7.86 7.10 13.01
N ILE A 100 7.47 5.85 13.08
CA ILE A 100 6.06 5.46 13.06
C ILE A 100 5.55 5.29 14.49
N VAL A 101 4.40 5.88 14.76
CA VAL A 101 3.72 5.77 16.05
C VAL A 101 2.36 5.09 15.81
N TYR A 102 2.10 4.02 16.56
CA TYR A 102 0.89 3.23 16.44
C TYR A 102 0.41 2.78 17.82
N LEU A 103 -0.76 2.19 17.93
CA LEU A 103 -1.33 1.81 19.22
C LEU A 103 -0.95 0.37 19.61
N ASN A 104 -1.44 -0.62 18.86
CA ASN A 104 -1.26 -2.05 19.18
C ASN A 104 -1.16 -2.97 17.94
N GLU A 105 -1.13 -2.39 16.73
CA GLU A 105 -1.08 -3.11 15.46
C GLU A 105 0.36 -3.56 15.13
N HIS A 106 1.00 -4.29 16.06
CA HIS A 106 2.42 -4.65 15.97
C HIS A 106 2.80 -5.36 14.68
N LYS A 107 1.91 -6.19 14.14
CA LYS A 107 2.18 -6.91 12.89
C LYS A 107 2.25 -5.96 11.71
N ASP A 108 1.28 -5.07 11.56
CA ASP A 108 1.24 -4.09 10.49
C ASP A 108 2.41 -3.10 10.60
N ALA A 109 2.77 -2.70 11.83
CA ALA A 109 3.92 -1.83 12.09
C ALA A 109 5.25 -2.48 11.72
N ASN A 110 5.45 -3.75 12.08
CA ASN A 110 6.64 -4.50 11.71
C ASN A 110 6.75 -4.67 10.19
N GLU A 111 5.65 -5.00 9.50
CA GLU A 111 5.63 -5.09 8.04
C GLU A 111 6.00 -3.75 7.38
N THR A 112 5.50 -2.63 7.92
CA THR A 112 5.86 -1.29 7.44
C THR A 112 7.34 -1.00 7.63
N LYS A 113 7.88 -1.30 8.81
CA LYS A 113 9.29 -1.13 9.11
C LYS A 113 10.18 -1.96 8.19
N GLU A 114 9.91 -3.25 8.06
CA GLU A 114 10.66 -4.16 7.17
C GLU A 114 10.64 -3.67 5.72
N TYR A 115 9.49 -3.16 5.25
CA TYR A 115 9.39 -2.61 3.91
C TYR A 115 10.25 -1.36 3.72
N ILE A 116 10.26 -0.46 4.70
CA ILE A 116 11.09 0.76 4.70
C ILE A 116 12.57 0.41 4.71
N GLU A 117 12.98 -0.54 5.56
CA GLU A 117 14.37 -1.01 5.63
C GLU A 117 14.81 -1.69 4.32
N ALA A 118 13.92 -2.43 3.66
CA ALA A 118 14.19 -3.02 2.34
C ALA A 118 14.37 -1.96 1.24
N LEU A 119 13.79 -0.78 1.39
CA LEU A 119 14.05 0.38 0.51
C LEU A 119 15.36 1.12 0.84
N GLY A 120 16.09 0.70 1.88
CA GLY A 120 17.29 1.35 2.36
C GLY A 120 17.03 2.56 3.26
N GLY A 121 15.81 2.72 3.77
CA GLY A 121 15.43 3.80 4.68
C GLY A 121 15.62 3.45 6.16
N ASP A 122 15.62 4.48 7.01
CA ASP A 122 15.67 4.36 8.47
C ASP A 122 14.26 4.50 9.06
N CYS A 123 13.81 3.51 9.83
CA CYS A 123 12.52 3.50 10.52
C CYS A 123 12.63 3.11 12.00
N LEU A 124 12.05 3.92 12.87
CA LEU A 124 11.85 3.66 14.29
C LEU A 124 10.38 3.52 14.62
#